data_6e46fc5231d7dc35bbd63fb36064cf6f
#
_entry.id   6e46fc5231d7dc35bbd63fb36064cf6f
#
_cell.length_a   1.000
_cell.length_b   1.000
_cell.length_c   1.000
_cell.angle_alpha   90.00
_cell.angle_beta   90.00
_cell.angle_gamma   90.00
#
_symmetry.space_group_name_H-M   'P 1'
#
loop_
_entity.id
_entity.type
_entity.pdbx_description
1 polymer ?
#
loop_
_entity_poly.entity_id
_entity_poly.type
_entity_poly.pdbx_seq_one_letter_code
_entity_poly.pdbx_strand_id
1 'polypeptide(L)'
;MKTFTNKFVKITDILNSNFEGCTIDSDLNKPIKRYVVGGFSTEDSFKFCPANLRGQKIFDFVESQFTKVESENLYFGIWYDKTNKHIYLDVCKGFNDLNLAKKASSKNKQICLFDSVNKIEIY
;
A
#
# COMPACT_ATOMS: atom_id res chain seq x y z
N MET A 1 6.07 17.39 14.64
CA MET A 1 5.11 16.74 13.75
C MET A 1 5.72 16.59 12.36
N LYS A 2 5.70 15.37 11.81
CA LYS A 2 6.17 15.16 10.44
C LYS A 2 5.19 15.82 9.48
N THR A 3 5.68 16.66 8.60
CA THR A 3 4.84 17.30 7.59
C THR A 3 4.58 16.33 6.45
N PHE A 4 3.51 16.54 5.68
CA PHE A 4 3.24 15.78 4.46
C PHE A 4 4.40 15.88 3.46
N THR A 5 5.11 16.99 3.43
CA THR A 5 6.27 17.18 2.56
C THR A 5 7.35 16.16 2.84
N ASN A 6 7.67 15.89 4.12
CA ASN A 6 8.67 14.88 4.49
C ASN A 6 8.21 13.47 4.11
N LYS A 7 6.91 13.17 4.29
CA LYS A 7 6.32 11.89 3.90
C LYS A 7 6.37 11.70 2.40
N PHE A 8 6.07 12.74 1.64
CA PHE A 8 6.15 12.72 0.18
C PHE A 8 7.55 12.37 -0.32
N VAL A 9 8.58 13.02 0.22
CA VAL A 9 9.97 12.74 -0.16
C VAL A 9 10.34 11.30 0.16
N LYS A 10 9.98 10.82 1.35
CA LYS A 10 10.30 9.44 1.77
C LYS A 10 9.60 8.40 0.90
N ILE A 11 8.34 8.61 0.56
CA ILE A 11 7.59 7.72 -0.33
C ILE A 11 8.24 7.70 -1.72
N THR A 12 8.60 8.85 -2.24
CA THR A 12 9.27 8.96 -3.53
C THR A 12 10.60 8.21 -3.53
N ASP A 13 11.39 8.35 -2.47
CA ASP A 13 12.66 7.65 -2.33
C ASP A 13 12.47 6.13 -2.27
N ILE A 14 11.48 5.65 -1.52
CA ILE A 14 11.16 4.23 -1.45
C ILE A 14 10.80 3.68 -2.83
N LEU A 15 9.96 4.39 -3.58
CA LEU A 15 9.55 3.98 -4.91
C LEU A 15 10.69 4.00 -5.91
N ASN A 16 11.59 4.97 -5.82
CA ASN A 16 12.75 5.05 -6.70
C ASN A 16 13.75 3.93 -6.43
N SER A 17 13.83 3.45 -5.18
CA SER A 17 14.73 2.36 -4.80
C SER A 17 14.11 0.97 -5.02
N ASN A 18 12.77 0.88 -5.06
CA ASN A 18 12.07 -0.40 -5.20
C ASN A 18 10.81 -0.24 -6.07
N PHE A 19 10.96 -0.48 -7.35
CA PHE A 19 9.87 -0.33 -8.33
C PHE A 19 8.73 -1.32 -8.20
N GLU A 20 8.85 -2.34 -7.36
CA GLU A 20 7.78 -3.32 -7.17
C GLU A 20 6.67 -2.80 -6.25
N GLY A 21 6.94 -1.73 -5.50
CA GLY A 21 5.98 -1.12 -4.62
C GLY A 21 6.34 -1.27 -3.14
N CYS A 22 5.44 -0.88 -2.28
CA CYS A 22 5.63 -0.97 -0.84
C CYS A 22 4.29 -1.01 -0.10
N THR A 23 4.34 -1.50 1.14
CA THR A 23 3.25 -1.40 2.11
C THR A 23 3.79 -0.69 3.34
N ILE A 24 3.19 0.41 3.73
CA ILE A 24 3.68 1.27 4.82
C ILE A 24 2.52 1.77 5.69
N ASP A 25 2.79 1.99 6.97
CA ASP A 25 1.81 2.59 7.88
C ASP A 25 1.82 4.13 7.80
N SER A 26 1.06 4.78 8.69
CA SER A 26 0.99 6.26 8.72
C SER A 26 2.32 6.92 9.08
N ASP A 27 3.24 6.21 9.72
CA ASP A 27 4.60 6.68 10.04
C ASP A 27 5.62 6.26 8.99
N LEU A 28 5.17 5.68 7.88
CA LEU A 28 5.98 5.21 6.77
C LEU A 28 6.90 4.03 7.12
N ASN A 29 6.51 3.25 8.12
CA ASN A 29 7.19 2.03 8.52
C ASN A 29 6.58 0.82 7.83
N LYS A 30 7.38 -0.23 7.64
CA LYS A 30 6.88 -1.51 7.13
C LYS A 30 5.89 -2.14 8.10
N PRO A 31 4.92 -2.95 7.61
CA PRO A 31 3.97 -3.62 8.47
C PRO A 31 4.65 -4.52 9.50
N ILE A 32 4.13 -4.52 10.72
CA ILE A 32 4.57 -5.44 11.77
C ILE A 32 3.86 -6.78 11.60
N LYS A 33 2.65 -6.77 11.08
CA LYS A 33 1.83 -7.96 10.88
C LYS A 33 2.25 -8.70 9.61
N ARG A 34 2.21 -10.04 9.67
CA ARG A 34 2.74 -10.90 8.60
C ARG A 34 1.90 -10.85 7.32
N TYR A 35 0.58 -11.00 7.45
CA TYR A 35 -0.32 -11.09 6.29
C TYR A 35 -0.99 -9.76 6.02
N VAL A 36 -0.92 -9.30 4.79
CA VAL A 36 -1.46 -8.00 4.37
C VAL A 36 -2.58 -8.21 3.36
N VAL A 37 -3.75 -7.64 3.65
CA VAL A 37 -4.94 -7.77 2.82
C VAL A 37 -5.39 -6.38 2.38
N GLY A 38 -5.63 -6.20 1.07
CA GLY A 38 -6.13 -4.96 0.50
C GLY A 38 -7.64 -4.79 0.58
N GLY A 39 -8.15 -3.72 -0.01
CA GLY A 39 -9.58 -3.50 -0.16
C GLY A 39 -10.27 -2.89 1.05
N PHE A 40 -9.54 -2.21 1.93
CA PHE A 40 -10.12 -1.58 3.12
C PHE A 40 -10.52 -0.12 2.91
N SER A 41 -10.38 0.39 1.71
CA SER A 41 -10.85 1.71 1.32
C SER A 41 -10.94 1.80 -0.21
N THR A 42 -11.21 2.99 -0.73
CA THR A 42 -11.22 3.25 -2.17
C THR A 42 -9.87 2.94 -2.78
N GLU A 43 -9.86 2.11 -3.81
CA GLU A 43 -8.68 1.83 -4.61
C GLU A 43 -8.53 2.87 -5.71
N ASP A 44 -7.29 3.18 -6.08
CA ASP A 44 -6.97 4.06 -7.21
C ASP A 44 -5.84 3.44 -8.03
N SER A 45 -5.74 3.84 -9.28
CA SER A 45 -4.68 3.36 -10.15
C SER A 45 -4.39 4.37 -11.25
N PHE A 46 -3.16 4.33 -11.75
CA PHE A 46 -2.78 5.17 -12.88
C PHE A 46 -1.64 4.53 -13.67
N LYS A 47 -1.51 4.93 -14.93
CA LYS A 47 -0.40 4.46 -15.76
C LYS A 47 0.92 5.00 -15.24
N PHE A 48 1.97 4.21 -15.37
CA PHE A 48 3.32 4.63 -15.03
C PHE A 48 3.64 5.93 -15.80
N CYS A 49 4.11 6.92 -15.08
CA CYS A 49 4.36 8.26 -15.60
C CYS A 49 5.69 8.80 -15.04
N PRO A 50 6.18 9.96 -15.53
CA PRO A 50 7.40 10.55 -14.99
C PRO A 50 7.38 10.70 -13.47
N ALA A 51 8.54 10.59 -12.85
CA ALA A 51 8.69 10.53 -11.39
C ALA A 51 7.98 11.68 -10.65
N ASN A 52 8.01 12.89 -11.19
CA ASN A 52 7.37 14.06 -10.58
C ASN A 52 5.83 13.93 -10.53
N LEU A 53 5.20 13.46 -11.60
CA LEU A 53 3.76 13.23 -11.63
C LEU A 53 3.37 12.02 -10.80
N ARG A 54 4.18 10.96 -10.86
CA ARG A 54 3.97 9.74 -10.07
C ARG A 54 3.98 10.04 -8.57
N GLY A 55 4.97 10.80 -8.12
CA GLY A 55 5.07 11.20 -6.73
C GLY A 55 3.87 12.03 -6.27
N GLN A 56 3.40 12.97 -7.10
CA GLN A 56 2.25 13.80 -6.77
C GLN A 56 0.96 12.96 -6.64
N LYS A 57 0.74 12.02 -7.55
CA LYS A 57 -0.44 11.15 -7.51
C LYS A 57 -0.46 10.27 -6.26
N ILE A 58 0.69 9.72 -5.88
CA ILE A 58 0.82 8.91 -4.67
C ILE A 58 0.61 9.77 -3.43
N PHE A 59 1.19 10.95 -3.39
CA PHE A 59 1.01 11.89 -2.29
C PHE A 59 -0.45 12.27 -2.09
N ASP A 60 -1.16 12.58 -3.17
CA ASP A 60 -2.57 12.93 -3.12
C ASP A 60 -3.41 11.77 -2.54
N PHE A 61 -3.10 10.54 -2.93
CA PHE A 61 -3.76 9.37 -2.37
C PHE A 61 -3.47 9.22 -0.88
N VAL A 62 -2.21 9.30 -0.48
CA VAL A 62 -1.80 9.18 0.92
C VAL A 62 -2.49 10.25 1.77
N GLU A 63 -2.52 11.48 1.29
CA GLU A 63 -3.20 12.58 1.98
C GLU A 63 -4.70 12.31 2.14
N SER A 64 -5.36 11.84 1.08
CA SER A 64 -6.80 11.57 1.10
C SER A 64 -7.18 10.44 2.05
N GLN A 65 -6.30 9.46 2.28
CA GLN A 65 -6.56 8.27 3.11
C GLN A 65 -5.88 8.33 4.47
N PHE A 66 -5.11 9.37 4.76
CA PHE A 66 -4.26 9.44 5.95
C PHE A 66 -5.03 9.30 7.26
N THR A 67 -6.12 10.03 7.43
CA THR A 67 -6.91 9.99 8.66
C THR A 67 -7.46 8.59 8.94
N LYS A 68 -7.95 7.92 7.92
CA LYS A 68 -8.46 6.54 8.04
C LYS A 68 -7.33 5.57 8.41
N VAL A 69 -6.21 5.65 7.71
CA VAL A 69 -5.06 4.76 7.93
C VAL A 69 -4.52 4.93 9.36
N GLU A 70 -4.37 6.17 9.81
CA GLU A 70 -3.88 6.44 11.16
C GLU A 70 -4.86 5.98 12.23
N SER A 71 -6.14 6.35 12.11
CA SER A 71 -7.13 6.07 13.15
C SER A 71 -7.48 4.58 13.26
N GLU A 72 -7.41 3.83 12.17
CA GLU A 72 -7.77 2.41 12.14
C GLU A 72 -6.56 1.47 12.10
N ASN A 73 -5.35 2.01 12.25
CA ASN A 73 -4.09 1.24 12.20
C ASN A 73 -3.96 0.40 10.93
N LEU A 74 -4.24 1.03 9.80
CA LEU A 74 -4.14 0.39 8.48
C LEU A 74 -2.80 0.73 7.83
N TYR A 75 -2.63 0.28 6.58
CA TYR A 75 -1.44 0.53 5.77
C TYR A 75 -1.81 1.10 4.41
N PHE A 76 -0.88 1.89 3.84
CA PHE A 76 -0.94 2.27 2.43
C PHE A 76 -0.27 1.18 1.61
N GLY A 77 -0.95 0.68 0.59
CA GLY A 77 -0.40 -0.26 -0.38
C GLY A 77 -0.12 0.45 -1.70
N ILE A 78 1.10 0.35 -2.18
CA ILE A 78 1.54 0.95 -3.44
C ILE A 78 2.22 -0.16 -4.25
N TRP A 79 1.63 -0.51 -5.39
CA TRP A 79 2.07 -1.66 -6.19
C TRP A 79 2.29 -1.27 -7.63
N TYR A 80 3.38 -1.76 -8.23
CA TYR A 80 3.66 -1.57 -9.63
C TYR A 80 3.48 -2.87 -10.40
N ASP A 81 2.56 -2.86 -11.38
CA ASP A 81 2.36 -3.96 -12.32
C ASP A 81 3.22 -3.69 -13.56
N LYS A 82 4.32 -4.43 -13.69
CA LYS A 82 5.26 -4.29 -14.80
C LYS A 82 4.65 -4.67 -16.16
N THR A 83 3.72 -5.61 -16.17
CA THR A 83 3.08 -6.09 -17.40
C THR A 83 2.20 -5.02 -18.03
N ASN A 84 1.34 -4.42 -17.22
CA ASN A 84 0.41 -3.37 -17.67
C ASN A 84 0.97 -1.96 -17.49
N LYS A 85 2.14 -1.81 -16.88
CA LYS A 85 2.76 -0.52 -16.54
C LYS A 85 1.80 0.38 -15.77
N HIS A 86 1.13 -0.19 -14.79
CA HIS A 86 0.18 0.50 -13.91
C HIS A 86 0.68 0.52 -12.47
N ILE A 87 0.37 1.61 -11.77
CA ILE A 87 0.58 1.73 -10.34
C ILE A 87 -0.79 1.66 -9.67
N TYR A 88 -0.92 0.77 -8.69
CA TYR A 88 -2.15 0.60 -7.90
C TYR A 88 -1.94 1.12 -6.50
N LEU A 89 -2.92 1.88 -6.01
CA LEU A 89 -2.94 2.48 -4.69
C LEU A 89 -4.12 1.90 -3.91
N ASP A 90 -3.86 1.41 -2.70
CA ASP A 90 -4.85 0.72 -1.90
C ASP A 90 -4.62 0.98 -0.40
N VAL A 91 -5.64 0.73 0.39
CA VAL A 91 -5.55 0.71 1.85
C VAL A 91 -5.66 -0.73 2.31
N CYS A 92 -4.68 -1.16 3.09
CA CYS A 92 -4.52 -2.55 3.49
C CYS A 92 -4.62 -2.70 5.00
N LYS A 93 -4.94 -3.92 5.46
CA LYS A 93 -4.92 -4.27 6.87
C LYS A 93 -4.00 -5.47 7.10
N GLY A 94 -3.28 -5.47 8.22
CA GLY A 94 -2.39 -6.55 8.59
C GLY A 94 -3.06 -7.55 9.53
N PHE A 95 -2.70 -8.82 9.36
CA PHE A 95 -3.16 -9.94 10.19
C PHE A 95 -1.97 -10.83 10.54
N ASN A 96 -1.97 -11.39 11.74
CA ASN A 96 -1.02 -12.44 12.13
C ASN A 96 -1.57 -13.84 11.89
N ASP A 97 -2.89 -13.98 11.81
CA ASP A 97 -3.57 -15.24 11.58
C ASP A 97 -3.94 -15.39 10.10
N LEU A 98 -3.45 -16.45 9.46
CA LEU A 98 -3.68 -16.69 8.04
C LEU A 98 -5.17 -16.90 7.72
N ASN A 99 -5.91 -17.58 8.59
CA ASN A 99 -7.32 -17.84 8.37
C ASN A 99 -8.15 -16.54 8.40
N LEU A 100 -7.86 -15.64 9.33
CA LEU A 100 -8.49 -14.33 9.39
C LEU A 100 -8.13 -13.49 8.16
N ALA A 101 -6.88 -13.55 7.72
CA ALA A 101 -6.44 -12.86 6.51
C ALA A 101 -7.17 -13.39 5.27
N LYS A 102 -7.32 -14.69 5.13
CA LYS A 102 -8.06 -15.31 4.02
C LYS A 102 -9.53 -14.91 4.01
N LYS A 103 -10.17 -14.86 5.16
CA LYS A 103 -11.56 -14.40 5.29
C LYS A 103 -11.70 -12.94 4.85
N ALA A 104 -10.81 -12.08 5.30
CA ALA A 104 -10.82 -10.67 4.92
C ALA A 104 -10.58 -10.48 3.41
N SER A 105 -9.65 -11.23 2.83
CA SER A 105 -9.35 -11.21 1.41
C SER A 105 -10.57 -11.60 0.58
N SER A 106 -11.27 -12.68 0.95
CA SER A 106 -12.52 -13.11 0.31
C SER A 106 -13.62 -12.06 0.44
N LYS A 107 -13.83 -11.53 1.64
CA LYS A 107 -14.84 -10.50 1.89
C LYS A 107 -14.61 -9.25 1.05
N ASN A 108 -13.36 -8.85 0.90
CA ASN A 108 -12.99 -7.68 0.11
C ASN A 108 -12.79 -7.98 -1.38
N LYS A 109 -13.08 -9.21 -1.81
CA LYS A 109 -12.98 -9.65 -3.21
C LYS A 109 -11.59 -9.43 -3.79
N GLN A 110 -10.56 -9.68 -2.98
CA GLN A 110 -9.18 -9.59 -3.41
C GLN A 110 -8.75 -10.88 -4.11
N ILE A 111 -7.91 -10.77 -5.14
CA ILE A 111 -7.38 -11.91 -5.86
C ILE A 111 -6.43 -12.71 -4.98
N CYS A 112 -5.62 -12.01 -4.17
CA CYS A 112 -4.65 -12.61 -3.26
C CYS A 112 -4.41 -11.72 -2.05
N LEU A 113 -3.71 -12.27 -1.07
CA LEU A 113 -3.15 -11.52 0.05
C LEU A 113 -1.62 -11.66 0.02
N PHE A 114 -0.90 -10.83 0.73
CA PHE A 114 0.55 -10.82 0.72
C PHE A 114 1.12 -11.33 2.05
N ASP A 115 2.06 -12.31 1.96
CA ASP A 115 2.86 -12.77 3.11
C ASP A 115 4.16 -11.95 3.15
N SER A 116 4.25 -11.01 4.08
CA SER A 116 5.40 -10.11 4.18
C SER A 116 6.68 -10.77 4.70
N VAL A 117 6.56 -11.94 5.35
CA VAL A 117 7.72 -12.69 5.84
C VAL A 117 8.38 -13.46 4.70
N ASN A 118 7.59 -14.24 3.97
CA ASN A 118 8.10 -15.02 2.84
C ASN A 118 8.14 -14.25 1.53
N LYS A 119 7.54 -13.05 1.50
CA LYS A 119 7.46 -12.18 0.32
C LYS A 119 6.79 -12.86 -0.86
N ILE A 120 5.68 -13.55 -0.61
CA ILE A 120 4.90 -14.25 -1.61
C ILE A 120 3.44 -13.83 -1.56
N GLU A 121 2.76 -13.98 -2.70
CA GLU A 121 1.31 -13.81 -2.79
C GLU A 121 0.63 -15.14 -2.46
N ILE A 122 -0.47 -15.06 -1.70
CA ILE A 122 -1.30 -16.22 -1.34
C ILE A 122 -2.67 -16.04 -1.99
N TYR A 123 -2.99 -16.92 -2.90
CA TYR A 123 -4.25 -16.91 -3.64
C TYR A 123 -5.35 -17.68 -2.95
#